data_b52ef19d0b87ee0cb60e9eaf2db4e3b7
#
_entry.id   b52ef19d0b87ee0cb60e9eaf2db4e3b7
#
_cell.length_a   1.000
_cell.length_b   1.000
_cell.length_c   1.000
_cell.angle_alpha   90.00
_cell.angle_beta   90.00
_cell.angle_gamma   90.00
#
_symmetry.space_group_name_H-M   'P 1'
#
loop_
_entity.id
_entity.type
_entity.pdbx_description
1 polymer ?
#
loop_
_entity_poly.entity_id
_entity_poly.type
_entity_poly.pdbx_seq_one_letter_code
_entity_poly.pdbx_strand_id
1 'polypeptide(L)'
;MHPFERVLSVSTEDIELELRGVKEISWADFWLNPRKLRGSDFLMRWSQGVWAEKRLIDATNKTNQFYAIPYGPSGTAPTNDVRAFELYFERLEADGLGNIKRPDLLVFKIAEKPFVDKFLVSIGGEEELPFITEDKLQELISKAIIAVECENSLWVAAKMPAYNLPMKPQKRLGGKLGLPKVAVLPTVIIKEEDRIPLSRWQQENKIPIHVWHVFFDKAYGLSFDEAQRLVTEGLILPTEQVFQAPDGATTKKAIYKYYYHYAYPLGIATERPQLIPAFIEDKNGHILPYVKFEGDSLDILPEAIKILKQF
;
A
#
# COMPACT_ATOMS: atom_id res chain seq x y z
N MET A 1 16.92 23.40 -19.17
CA MET A 1 15.78 24.02 -18.46
C MET A 1 15.30 23.00 -17.46
N HIS A 2 15.40 23.35 -16.17
CA HIS A 2 14.95 22.49 -15.09
C HIS A 2 13.44 22.16 -15.25
N PRO A 3 12.95 20.95 -14.91
CA PRO A 3 11.52 20.61 -15.01
C PRO A 3 10.59 21.68 -14.37
N PHE A 4 11.03 22.26 -13.27
CA PHE A 4 10.33 23.35 -12.60
C PHE A 4 10.26 24.64 -13.44
N GLU A 5 11.33 24.99 -14.15
CA GLU A 5 11.34 26.14 -15.07
C GLU A 5 10.48 25.88 -16.31
N ARG A 6 10.39 24.63 -16.74
CA ARG A 6 9.46 24.20 -17.78
C ARG A 6 8.00 24.47 -17.39
N VAL A 7 7.65 24.13 -16.16
CA VAL A 7 6.30 24.37 -15.64
C VAL A 7 6.03 25.86 -15.50
N LEU A 8 7.02 26.68 -15.10
CA LEU A 8 6.90 28.15 -15.08
C LEU A 8 6.67 28.79 -16.47
N SER A 9 6.99 28.08 -17.54
CA SER A 9 6.80 28.53 -18.92
C SER A 9 5.53 27.98 -19.58
N VAL A 10 4.74 27.18 -18.87
CA VAL A 10 3.50 26.55 -19.34
C VAL A 10 2.31 27.49 -19.05
N SER A 11 1.31 27.50 -19.90
CA SER A 11 0.11 28.30 -19.69
C SER A 11 -0.72 27.79 -18.52
N THR A 12 -1.54 28.64 -17.92
CA THR A 12 -2.46 28.26 -16.84
C THR A 12 -3.40 27.15 -17.28
N GLU A 13 -3.87 27.22 -18.54
CA GLU A 13 -4.79 26.26 -19.14
C GLU A 13 -4.15 24.88 -19.29
N ASP A 14 -2.87 24.81 -19.66
CA ASP A 14 -2.15 23.54 -19.77
C ASP A 14 -1.95 22.87 -18.39
N ILE A 15 -1.72 23.69 -17.36
CA ILE A 15 -1.59 23.18 -15.98
C ILE A 15 -2.94 22.73 -15.43
N GLU A 16 -4.01 23.45 -15.69
CA GLU A 16 -5.37 23.04 -15.34
C GLU A 16 -5.75 21.72 -16.03
N LEU A 17 -5.33 21.55 -17.29
CA LEU A 17 -5.54 20.31 -18.03
C LEU A 17 -4.75 19.14 -17.42
N GLU A 18 -3.50 19.34 -17.00
CA GLU A 18 -2.69 18.31 -16.35
C GLU A 18 -3.16 17.98 -14.93
N LEU A 19 -3.71 18.97 -14.22
CA LEU A 19 -4.26 18.79 -12.88
C LEU A 19 -5.69 18.23 -12.87
N ARG A 20 -6.24 17.84 -13.99
CA ARG A 20 -7.56 17.23 -14.24
C ARG A 20 -8.54 17.32 -13.08
N GLY A 21 -9.51 18.22 -13.17
CA GLY A 21 -10.61 18.31 -12.21
C GLY A 21 -10.25 18.84 -10.82
N VAL A 22 -9.05 19.33 -10.60
CA VAL A 22 -8.70 20.10 -9.41
C VAL A 22 -9.46 21.42 -9.48
N LYS A 23 -10.48 21.54 -8.62
CA LYS A 23 -11.27 22.76 -8.52
C LYS A 23 -10.46 23.82 -7.77
N GLU A 24 -10.16 24.91 -8.48
CA GLU A 24 -9.74 26.17 -7.87
C GLU A 24 -8.50 26.13 -6.96
N ILE A 25 -7.39 25.55 -7.43
CA ILE A 25 -6.10 25.95 -6.86
C ILE A 25 -5.81 27.32 -7.46
N SER A 26 -5.72 28.32 -6.59
CA SER A 26 -5.26 29.62 -7.06
C SER A 26 -3.84 29.43 -7.59
N TRP A 27 -3.59 29.96 -8.78
CA TRP A 27 -2.28 29.91 -9.41
C TRP A 27 -1.16 30.41 -8.48
N ALA A 28 -1.43 31.42 -7.67
CA ALA A 28 -0.50 31.91 -6.66
C ALA A 28 -0.19 30.86 -5.58
N ASP A 29 -1.18 30.12 -5.09
CA ASP A 29 -0.97 29.10 -4.07
C ASP A 29 -0.16 27.92 -4.59
N PHE A 30 -0.42 27.51 -5.83
CA PHE A 30 0.35 26.45 -6.47
C PHE A 30 1.83 26.82 -6.65
N TRP A 31 2.13 28.07 -7.01
CA TRP A 31 3.49 28.51 -7.32
C TRP A 31 4.27 29.02 -6.12
N LEU A 32 3.61 29.70 -5.20
CA LEU A 32 4.25 30.25 -3.99
C LEU A 32 4.52 29.16 -2.95
N ASN A 33 3.74 28.09 -2.93
CA ASN A 33 3.87 26.97 -2.01
C ASN A 33 4.02 25.62 -2.73
N PRO A 34 4.97 25.48 -3.69
CA PRO A 34 5.17 24.20 -4.32
C PRO A 34 5.62 23.17 -3.28
N ARG A 35 5.02 21.99 -3.32
CA ARG A 35 5.42 20.87 -2.47
C ARG A 35 6.91 20.58 -2.68
N LYS A 36 7.68 20.52 -1.60
CA LYS A 36 9.10 20.16 -1.69
C LYS A 36 9.22 18.68 -2.08
N LEU A 37 10.14 18.38 -2.98
CA LEU A 37 10.52 16.99 -3.25
C LEU A 37 10.99 16.34 -1.95
N ARG A 38 10.48 15.17 -1.69
CA ARG A 38 10.83 14.39 -0.51
C ARG A 38 12.19 13.73 -0.74
N GLY A 39 12.94 13.48 0.37
CA GLY A 39 14.29 12.94 0.30
C GLY A 39 14.37 11.46 -0.09
N SER A 40 15.60 10.94 -0.17
CA SER A 40 15.90 9.55 -0.55
C SER A 40 15.16 8.51 0.28
N ASP A 41 14.95 8.73 1.57
CA ASP A 41 14.19 7.81 2.44
C ASP A 41 12.73 7.66 2.01
N PHE A 42 12.13 8.76 1.54
CA PHE A 42 10.79 8.72 0.99
C PHE A 42 10.77 7.94 -0.33
N LEU A 43 11.69 8.24 -1.24
CA LEU A 43 11.80 7.57 -2.54
C LEU A 43 12.01 6.06 -2.39
N MET A 44 12.82 5.66 -1.41
CA MET A 44 13.00 4.24 -1.07
C MET A 44 11.68 3.59 -0.62
N ARG A 45 10.95 4.20 0.31
CA ARG A 45 9.69 3.65 0.80
C ARG A 45 8.61 3.62 -0.29
N TRP A 46 8.54 4.67 -1.10
CA TRP A 46 7.66 4.72 -2.25
C TRP A 46 7.96 3.60 -3.25
N SER A 47 9.22 3.42 -3.65
CA SER A 47 9.63 2.35 -4.56
C SER A 47 9.32 0.95 -4.02
N GLN A 48 9.47 0.74 -2.70
CA GLN A 48 9.10 -0.51 -2.03
C GLN A 48 7.58 -0.76 -2.06
N GLY A 49 6.77 0.27 -1.80
CA GLY A 49 5.31 0.20 -1.86
C GLY A 49 4.83 -0.17 -3.26
N VAL A 50 5.28 0.57 -4.26
CA VAL A 50 4.96 0.30 -5.68
C VAL A 50 5.32 -1.14 -6.08
N TRP A 51 6.51 -1.60 -5.71
CA TRP A 51 6.92 -2.98 -5.97
C TRP A 51 6.00 -4.00 -5.30
N ALA A 52 5.68 -3.81 -4.03
CA ALA A 52 4.89 -4.76 -3.27
C ALA A 52 3.46 -4.88 -3.80
N GLU A 53 2.79 -3.75 -4.06
CA GLU A 53 1.44 -3.70 -4.60
C GLU A 53 1.37 -4.32 -5.99
N LYS A 54 2.26 -3.91 -6.90
CA LYS A 54 2.35 -4.48 -8.24
C LYS A 54 2.56 -5.99 -8.21
N ARG A 55 3.44 -6.48 -7.36
CA ARG A 55 3.72 -7.90 -7.18
C ARG A 55 2.48 -8.70 -6.78
N LEU A 56 1.68 -8.16 -5.86
CA LEU A 56 0.46 -8.79 -5.39
C LEU A 56 -0.64 -8.78 -6.46
N ILE A 57 -0.77 -7.68 -7.20
CA ILE A 57 -1.70 -7.58 -8.34
C ILE A 57 -1.33 -8.61 -9.40
N ASP A 58 -0.08 -8.62 -9.85
CA ASP A 58 0.39 -9.53 -10.90
C ASP A 58 0.22 -11.00 -10.48
N ALA A 59 0.58 -11.34 -9.23
CA ALA A 59 0.43 -12.70 -8.70
C ALA A 59 -1.04 -13.13 -8.61
N THR A 60 -1.93 -12.24 -8.17
CA THR A 60 -3.37 -12.51 -8.08
C THR A 60 -3.96 -12.74 -9.47
N ASN A 61 -3.65 -11.85 -10.42
CA ASN A 61 -4.15 -11.91 -11.79
C ASN A 61 -3.62 -13.14 -12.53
N LYS A 62 -2.38 -13.56 -12.27
CA LYS A 62 -1.76 -14.78 -12.81
C LYS A 62 -2.53 -16.05 -12.42
N THR A 63 -3.28 -16.06 -11.32
CA THR A 63 -4.09 -17.23 -10.91
C THR A 63 -5.18 -17.58 -11.91
N ASN A 64 -5.63 -16.63 -12.74
CA ASN A 64 -6.79 -16.75 -13.62
C ASN A 64 -8.09 -17.15 -12.89
N GLN A 65 -8.15 -17.00 -11.58
CA GLN A 65 -9.33 -17.24 -10.74
C GLN A 65 -9.84 -15.95 -10.09
N PHE A 66 -8.91 -15.03 -9.87
CA PHE A 66 -9.17 -13.72 -9.26
C PHE A 66 -8.61 -12.62 -10.13
N TYR A 67 -9.13 -11.42 -9.93
CA TYR A 67 -8.70 -10.20 -10.59
C TYR A 67 -8.51 -9.11 -9.54
N ALA A 68 -7.31 -8.58 -9.43
CA ALA A 68 -6.98 -7.49 -8.51
C ALA A 68 -6.69 -6.21 -9.27
N ILE A 69 -7.15 -5.10 -8.72
CA ILE A 69 -6.85 -3.75 -9.21
C ILE A 69 -6.36 -2.87 -8.07
N PRO A 70 -5.55 -1.84 -8.33
CA PRO A 70 -5.26 -0.80 -7.35
C PRO A 70 -6.55 -0.03 -7.03
N TYR A 71 -6.69 0.40 -5.77
CA TYR A 71 -7.88 1.12 -5.31
C TYR A 71 -7.51 2.30 -4.41
N GLY A 72 -6.52 2.12 -3.55
CA GLY A 72 -5.99 3.19 -2.71
C GLY A 72 -5.15 4.18 -3.51
N PRO A 73 -4.98 5.42 -2.99
CA PRO A 73 -4.27 6.48 -3.72
C PRO A 73 -2.80 6.16 -4.01
N SER A 74 -2.14 5.34 -3.18
CA SER A 74 -0.74 4.97 -3.40
C SER A 74 -0.54 4.09 -4.63
N GLY A 75 -1.44 3.14 -4.86
CA GLY A 75 -1.32 2.15 -5.93
C GLY A 75 -1.65 2.70 -7.32
N THR A 76 -2.44 3.78 -7.39
CA THR A 76 -2.83 4.45 -8.66
C THR A 76 -1.96 5.66 -8.99
N ALA A 77 -1.10 6.09 -8.06
CA ALA A 77 -0.21 7.23 -8.30
C ALA A 77 0.80 6.94 -9.42
N PRO A 78 1.17 7.94 -10.23
CA PRO A 78 2.19 7.77 -11.26
C PRO A 78 3.52 7.24 -10.70
N THR A 79 4.06 6.19 -11.30
CA THR A 79 5.26 5.50 -10.80
C THR A 79 6.53 5.85 -11.55
N ASN A 80 6.41 6.49 -12.73
CA ASN A 80 7.54 6.75 -13.62
C ASN A 80 8.13 8.15 -13.47
N ASP A 81 7.39 9.08 -12.88
CA ASP A 81 7.77 10.47 -12.72
C ASP A 81 7.43 10.94 -11.30
N VAL A 82 8.44 11.36 -10.54
CA VAL A 82 8.26 11.85 -9.17
C VAL A 82 7.47 13.16 -9.13
N ARG A 83 7.62 14.02 -10.12
CA ARG A 83 6.84 15.26 -10.19
C ARG A 83 5.36 14.97 -10.45
N ALA A 84 5.06 14.05 -11.36
CA ALA A 84 3.69 13.58 -11.59
C ALA A 84 3.10 12.96 -10.32
N PHE A 85 3.90 12.17 -9.58
CA PHE A 85 3.50 11.62 -8.27
C PHE A 85 3.16 12.72 -7.26
N GLU A 86 4.00 13.75 -7.11
CA GLU A 86 3.73 14.86 -6.19
C GLU A 86 2.47 15.65 -6.60
N LEU A 87 2.30 15.94 -7.88
CA LEU A 87 1.10 16.62 -8.41
C LEU A 87 -0.17 15.82 -8.19
N TYR A 88 -0.10 14.50 -8.30
CA TYR A 88 -1.21 13.61 -8.03
C TYR A 88 -1.71 13.73 -6.57
N PHE A 89 -0.80 13.77 -5.59
CA PHE A 89 -1.18 13.95 -4.18
C PHE A 89 -1.62 15.38 -3.87
N GLU A 90 -1.05 16.38 -4.54
CA GLU A 90 -1.54 17.76 -4.44
C GLU A 90 -3.00 17.88 -4.94
N ARG A 91 -3.34 17.18 -6.03
CA ARG A 91 -4.73 17.09 -6.52
C ARG A 91 -5.65 16.43 -5.48
N LEU A 92 -5.24 15.31 -4.89
CA LEU A 92 -6.04 14.64 -3.84
C LEU A 92 -6.29 15.55 -2.64
N GLU A 93 -5.29 16.30 -2.21
CA GLU A 93 -5.43 17.26 -1.10
C GLU A 93 -6.39 18.39 -1.47
N ALA A 94 -6.28 18.95 -2.69
CA ALA A 94 -7.16 20.01 -3.18
C ALA A 94 -8.62 19.56 -3.29
N ASP A 95 -8.86 18.31 -3.70
CA ASP A 95 -10.20 17.72 -3.78
C ASP A 95 -10.76 17.30 -2.40
N GLY A 96 -10.00 17.52 -1.30
CA GLY A 96 -10.40 17.14 0.06
C GLY A 96 -10.35 15.63 0.31
N LEU A 97 -9.73 14.87 -0.59
CA LEU A 97 -9.64 13.39 -0.54
C LEU A 97 -8.34 12.89 0.09
N GLY A 98 -7.38 13.78 0.36
CA GLY A 98 -6.05 13.43 0.86
C GLY A 98 -6.01 12.74 2.22
N ASN A 99 -7.07 12.86 3.02
CA ASN A 99 -7.19 12.24 4.34
C ASN A 99 -8.09 10.99 4.36
N ILE A 100 -8.61 10.56 3.21
CA ILE A 100 -9.45 9.37 3.14
C ILE A 100 -8.55 8.14 3.10
N LYS A 101 -8.63 7.30 4.12
CA LYS A 101 -7.93 6.01 4.13
C LYS A 101 -8.81 4.99 3.42
N ARG A 102 -8.30 4.46 2.33
CA ARG A 102 -8.84 3.33 1.57
C ARG A 102 -7.85 2.17 1.63
N PRO A 103 -8.30 0.92 1.58
CA PRO A 103 -7.41 -0.21 1.29
C PRO A 103 -6.68 -0.02 -0.04
N ASP A 104 -5.52 -0.61 -0.19
CA ASP A 104 -4.69 -0.40 -1.38
C ASP A 104 -5.25 -1.09 -2.64
N LEU A 105 -5.83 -2.30 -2.49
CA LEU A 105 -6.36 -3.08 -3.62
C LEU A 105 -7.80 -3.52 -3.37
N LEU A 106 -8.53 -3.76 -4.49
CA LEU A 106 -9.75 -4.56 -4.52
C LEU A 106 -9.49 -5.86 -5.28
N VAL A 107 -10.00 -6.98 -4.75
CA VAL A 107 -9.89 -8.29 -5.38
C VAL A 107 -11.28 -8.80 -5.75
N PHE A 108 -11.43 -9.30 -6.96
CA PHE A 108 -12.68 -9.77 -7.54
C PHE A 108 -12.54 -11.23 -7.98
N LYS A 109 -13.66 -11.94 -8.14
CA LYS A 109 -13.66 -13.17 -8.93
C LYS A 109 -13.37 -12.84 -10.39
N ILE A 110 -12.67 -13.71 -11.10
CA ILE A 110 -12.30 -13.45 -12.51
C ILE A 110 -13.53 -13.19 -13.41
N ALA A 111 -14.67 -13.74 -13.04
CA ALA A 111 -15.93 -13.54 -13.77
C ALA A 111 -16.38 -12.06 -13.78
N GLU A 112 -15.99 -11.27 -12.78
CA GLU A 112 -16.33 -9.85 -12.69
C GLU A 112 -15.39 -8.96 -13.52
N LYS A 113 -14.28 -9.50 -14.04
CA LYS A 113 -13.29 -8.72 -14.81
C LYS A 113 -13.90 -7.89 -15.95
N PRO A 114 -14.81 -8.42 -16.81
CA PRO A 114 -15.40 -7.62 -17.86
C PRO A 114 -16.20 -6.41 -17.37
N PHE A 115 -16.87 -6.57 -16.23
CA PHE A 115 -17.57 -5.46 -15.57
C PHE A 115 -16.58 -4.43 -15.05
N VAL A 116 -15.54 -4.87 -14.31
CA VAL A 116 -14.52 -4.00 -13.74
C VAL A 116 -13.80 -3.21 -14.84
N ASP A 117 -13.36 -3.87 -15.91
CA ASP A 117 -12.69 -3.21 -17.05
C ASP A 117 -13.59 -2.14 -17.67
N LYS A 118 -14.88 -2.44 -17.88
CA LYS A 118 -15.85 -1.47 -18.42
C LYS A 118 -16.07 -0.30 -17.47
N PHE A 119 -16.15 -0.56 -16.17
CA PHE A 119 -16.31 0.49 -15.16
C PHE A 119 -15.10 1.43 -15.17
N LEU A 120 -13.87 0.86 -15.15
CA LEU A 120 -12.64 1.66 -15.19
C LEU A 120 -12.57 2.55 -16.45
N VAL A 121 -12.91 2.01 -17.61
CA VAL A 121 -13.00 2.82 -18.85
C VAL A 121 -14.02 3.95 -18.71
N SER A 122 -15.16 3.71 -18.06
CA SER A 122 -16.23 4.72 -17.92
C SER A 122 -15.84 5.90 -17.04
N ILE A 123 -14.88 5.72 -16.12
CA ILE A 123 -14.39 6.75 -15.21
C ILE A 123 -13.10 7.42 -15.69
N GLY A 124 -12.51 6.95 -16.78
CA GLY A 124 -11.29 7.52 -17.37
C GLY A 124 -9.99 6.77 -17.06
N GLY A 125 -10.06 5.62 -16.36
CA GLY A 125 -8.91 4.77 -16.02
C GLY A 125 -8.77 4.50 -14.53
N GLU A 126 -7.84 3.61 -14.17
CA GLU A 126 -7.53 3.26 -12.77
C GLU A 126 -7.03 4.47 -11.97
N GLU A 127 -6.31 5.36 -12.62
CA GLU A 127 -5.75 6.57 -12.03
C GLU A 127 -6.79 7.57 -11.56
N GLU A 128 -8.03 7.47 -12.04
CA GLU A 128 -9.12 8.33 -11.61
C GLU A 128 -9.89 7.78 -10.38
N LEU A 129 -9.71 6.50 -10.02
CA LEU A 129 -10.40 5.88 -8.87
C LEU A 129 -10.29 6.68 -7.57
N PRO A 130 -9.12 7.17 -7.16
CA PRO A 130 -8.97 7.90 -5.90
C PRO A 130 -9.69 9.25 -5.87
N PHE A 131 -10.01 9.82 -7.04
CA PHE A 131 -10.70 11.11 -7.17
C PHE A 131 -12.22 10.98 -7.19
N ILE A 132 -12.74 9.75 -7.13
CA ILE A 132 -14.17 9.47 -7.12
C ILE A 132 -14.60 9.17 -5.68
N THR A 133 -15.71 9.76 -5.26
CA THR A 133 -16.28 9.54 -3.94
C THR A 133 -16.81 8.11 -3.79
N GLU A 134 -16.76 7.57 -2.57
CA GLU A 134 -17.14 6.18 -2.27
C GLU A 134 -18.57 5.81 -2.70
N ASP A 135 -19.52 6.75 -2.59
CA ASP A 135 -20.90 6.57 -3.03
C ASP A 135 -21.01 6.24 -4.52
N LYS A 136 -20.17 6.85 -5.36
CA LYS A 136 -20.12 6.57 -6.80
C LYS A 136 -19.37 5.28 -7.13
N LEU A 137 -18.53 4.80 -6.22
CA LEU A 137 -17.77 3.56 -6.36
C LEU A 137 -18.52 2.33 -5.80
N GLN A 138 -19.70 2.50 -5.18
CA GLN A 138 -20.42 1.41 -4.52
C GLN A 138 -20.73 0.23 -5.44
N GLU A 139 -21.04 0.50 -6.72
CA GLU A 139 -21.28 -0.58 -7.69
C GLU A 139 -20.02 -1.43 -7.91
N LEU A 140 -18.85 -0.79 -8.04
CA LEU A 140 -17.56 -1.47 -8.15
C LEU A 140 -17.21 -2.21 -6.86
N ILE A 141 -17.26 -1.52 -5.72
CA ILE A 141 -16.89 -2.08 -4.41
C ILE A 141 -17.74 -3.31 -4.09
N SER A 142 -19.05 -3.26 -4.36
CA SER A 142 -19.97 -4.37 -4.05
C SER A 142 -19.66 -5.68 -4.80
N LYS A 143 -18.86 -5.63 -5.86
CA LYS A 143 -18.40 -6.80 -6.63
C LYS A 143 -17.10 -7.40 -6.10
N ALA A 144 -16.38 -6.66 -5.26
CA ALA A 144 -15.15 -7.17 -4.66
C ALA A 144 -15.44 -8.27 -3.64
N ILE A 145 -14.58 -9.29 -3.61
CA ILE A 145 -14.67 -10.36 -2.61
C ILE A 145 -13.92 -9.99 -1.33
N ILE A 146 -12.82 -9.27 -1.46
CA ILE A 146 -12.05 -8.68 -0.36
C ILE A 146 -11.43 -7.36 -0.81
N ALA A 147 -11.11 -6.51 0.16
CA ALA A 147 -10.17 -5.42 -0.02
C ALA A 147 -8.83 -5.78 0.66
N VAL A 148 -7.74 -5.21 0.19
CA VAL A 148 -6.39 -5.54 0.67
C VAL A 148 -5.65 -4.29 1.10
N GLU A 149 -5.11 -4.31 2.30
CA GLU A 149 -4.07 -3.39 2.76
C GLU A 149 -2.72 -4.04 2.51
N CYS A 150 -1.86 -3.38 1.76
CA CYS A 150 -0.55 -3.89 1.36
C CYS A 150 0.55 -3.37 2.27
N GLU A 151 1.33 -4.28 2.83
CA GLU A 151 2.52 -3.95 3.60
C GLU A 151 3.73 -4.69 3.03
N ASN A 152 4.91 -4.19 3.29
CA ASN A 152 6.13 -4.79 2.75
C ASN A 152 7.30 -4.74 3.72
N SER A 153 8.28 -5.60 3.45
CA SER A 153 9.53 -5.68 4.19
C SER A 153 10.67 -6.15 3.29
N LEU A 154 11.84 -5.54 3.46
CA LEU A 154 13.05 -5.90 2.70
C LEU A 154 13.80 -7.11 3.26
N TRP A 155 13.13 -7.93 4.08
CA TRP A 155 13.72 -9.16 4.59
C TRP A 155 13.47 -10.34 3.66
N VAL A 156 14.43 -11.26 3.63
CA VAL A 156 14.21 -12.63 3.18
C VAL A 156 13.61 -13.38 4.36
N ALA A 157 12.30 -13.64 4.34
CA ALA A 157 11.53 -14.18 5.45
C ALA A 157 12.13 -15.48 6.00
N ALA A 158 12.49 -16.41 5.12
CA ALA A 158 13.07 -17.70 5.50
C ALA A 158 14.46 -17.59 6.18
N LYS A 159 15.13 -16.44 6.06
CA LYS A 159 16.44 -16.18 6.69
C LYS A 159 16.33 -15.42 8.01
N MET A 160 15.13 -15.05 8.43
CA MET A 160 14.95 -14.34 9.70
C MET A 160 15.31 -15.26 10.88
N PRO A 161 16.01 -14.77 11.92
CA PRO A 161 16.60 -15.60 12.98
C PRO A 161 15.62 -16.52 13.70
N ALA A 162 14.36 -16.12 13.87
CA ALA A 162 13.35 -16.89 14.56
C ALA A 162 12.27 -17.45 13.62
N TYR A 163 12.57 -17.60 12.32
CA TYR A 163 11.60 -18.04 11.32
C TYR A 163 10.88 -19.37 11.68
N ASN A 164 11.61 -20.35 12.21
CA ASN A 164 11.04 -21.65 12.56
C ASN A 164 10.79 -21.83 14.07
N LEU A 165 10.84 -20.72 14.85
CA LEU A 165 10.65 -20.81 16.28
C LEU A 165 9.19 -21.11 16.61
N PRO A 166 8.86 -22.23 17.32
CA PRO A 166 7.49 -22.54 17.68
C PRO A 166 6.98 -21.60 18.77
N MET A 167 5.69 -21.28 18.73
CA MET A 167 5.03 -20.55 19.82
C MET A 167 4.99 -21.40 21.09
N LYS A 168 5.25 -20.75 22.24
CA LYS A 168 5.25 -21.37 23.58
C LYS A 168 4.50 -20.48 24.57
N PRO A 169 4.02 -21.02 25.69
CA PRO A 169 3.39 -20.24 26.75
C PRO A 169 4.28 -19.09 27.23
N GLN A 170 3.73 -17.88 27.27
CA GLN A 170 4.43 -16.65 27.66
C GLN A 170 3.82 -16.07 28.93
N LYS A 171 4.62 -15.83 29.99
CA LYS A 171 4.16 -15.19 31.23
C LYS A 171 3.47 -13.84 30.98
N ARG A 172 4.03 -13.01 30.07
CA ARG A 172 3.48 -11.71 29.69
C ARG A 172 2.10 -11.76 29.01
N LEU A 173 1.72 -12.93 28.51
CA LEU A 173 0.42 -13.20 27.87
C LEU A 173 -0.49 -14.06 28.77
N GLY A 174 -0.25 -14.07 30.09
CA GLY A 174 -1.04 -14.90 31.02
C GLY A 174 -0.94 -16.41 30.77
N GLY A 175 0.18 -16.88 30.21
CA GLY A 175 0.37 -18.30 29.88
C GLY A 175 -0.13 -18.71 28.49
N LYS A 176 -0.74 -17.79 27.71
CA LYS A 176 -1.13 -18.05 26.33
C LYS A 176 0.09 -18.25 25.44
N LEU A 177 -0.09 -18.93 24.29
CA LEU A 177 0.98 -19.18 23.33
C LEU A 177 1.44 -17.87 22.67
N GLY A 178 2.72 -17.73 22.49
CA GLY A 178 3.36 -16.60 21.85
C GLY A 178 4.86 -16.82 21.68
N LEU A 179 5.56 -15.79 21.25
CA LEU A 179 7.01 -15.79 21.06
C LEU A 179 7.71 -14.85 22.04
N PRO A 180 9.01 -15.02 22.30
CA PRO A 180 9.81 -14.04 23.03
C PRO A 180 9.69 -12.66 22.40
N LYS A 181 9.66 -11.59 23.21
CA LYS A 181 9.52 -10.20 22.75
C LYS A 181 10.61 -9.80 21.74
N VAL A 182 11.79 -10.38 21.85
CA VAL A 182 12.96 -10.11 21.00
C VAL A 182 13.05 -10.98 19.76
N ALA A 183 12.08 -11.88 19.53
CA ALA A 183 12.09 -12.75 18.36
C ALA A 183 11.97 -11.96 17.06
N VAL A 184 12.93 -12.16 16.16
CA VAL A 184 12.95 -11.55 14.82
C VAL A 184 12.48 -12.58 13.81
N LEU A 185 11.28 -12.42 13.31
CA LEU A 185 10.60 -13.33 12.38
C LEU A 185 9.64 -12.55 11.49
N PRO A 186 9.14 -13.17 10.41
CA PRO A 186 8.15 -12.51 9.56
C PRO A 186 6.90 -12.10 10.35
N THR A 187 6.49 -10.86 10.19
CA THR A 187 5.29 -10.30 10.81
C THR A 187 4.45 -9.57 9.78
N VAL A 188 3.14 -9.73 9.85
CA VAL A 188 2.19 -8.81 9.24
C VAL A 188 2.10 -7.58 10.14
N ILE A 189 2.07 -6.39 9.57
CA ILE A 189 2.12 -5.14 10.34
C ILE A 189 0.84 -4.35 10.07
N ILE A 190 0.27 -3.75 11.11
CA ILE A 190 -0.81 -2.76 11.00
C ILE A 190 -0.44 -1.59 11.91
N LYS A 191 -0.48 -0.38 11.38
CA LYS A 191 -0.29 0.85 12.16
C LYS A 191 -1.58 1.18 12.91
N GLU A 192 -1.46 1.70 14.13
CA GLU A 192 -2.64 2.10 14.90
C GLU A 192 -3.44 3.19 14.18
N GLU A 193 -2.77 4.12 13.51
CA GLU A 193 -3.41 5.18 12.74
C GLU A 193 -4.28 4.67 11.57
N ASP A 194 -3.95 3.50 10.99
CA ASP A 194 -4.70 2.89 9.89
C ASP A 194 -5.84 1.98 10.41
N ARG A 195 -5.72 1.46 11.63
CA ARG A 195 -6.63 0.45 12.18
C ARG A 195 -8.08 0.95 12.29
N ILE A 196 -8.28 2.16 12.80
CA ILE A 196 -9.63 2.72 12.95
C ILE A 196 -10.26 3.09 11.60
N PRO A 197 -9.56 3.81 10.69
CA PRO A 197 -10.09 4.08 9.36
C PRO A 197 -10.42 2.82 8.56
N LEU A 198 -9.56 1.81 8.56
CA LEU A 198 -9.82 0.52 7.87
C LEU A 198 -11.03 -0.22 8.47
N SER A 199 -11.16 -0.23 9.81
CA SER A 199 -12.34 -0.82 10.45
C SER A 199 -13.64 -0.13 10.03
N ARG A 200 -13.62 1.20 9.94
CA ARG A 200 -14.78 1.97 9.47
C ARG A 200 -15.10 1.63 8.02
N TRP A 201 -14.08 1.66 7.14
CA TRP A 201 -14.25 1.33 5.73
C TRP A 201 -14.88 -0.06 5.54
N GLN A 202 -14.36 -1.08 6.27
CA GLN A 202 -14.89 -2.45 6.22
C GLN A 202 -16.36 -2.51 6.66
N GLN A 203 -16.74 -1.79 7.72
CA GLN A 203 -18.12 -1.76 8.22
C GLN A 203 -19.09 -1.06 7.26
N GLU A 204 -18.68 0.05 6.67
CA GLU A 204 -19.47 0.84 5.73
C GLU A 204 -19.70 0.09 4.42
N ASN A 205 -18.66 -0.50 3.86
CA ASN A 205 -18.71 -1.19 2.58
C ASN A 205 -19.10 -2.67 2.67
N LYS A 206 -19.05 -3.27 3.85
CA LYS A 206 -19.33 -4.71 4.10
C LYS A 206 -18.44 -5.66 3.30
N ILE A 207 -17.26 -5.22 2.92
CA ILE A 207 -16.25 -6.01 2.24
C ILE A 207 -15.14 -6.34 3.24
N PRO A 208 -14.79 -7.62 3.44
CA PRO A 208 -13.72 -8.00 4.36
C PRO A 208 -12.38 -7.44 3.89
N ILE A 209 -11.58 -6.95 4.85
CA ILE A 209 -10.23 -6.50 4.58
C ILE A 209 -9.26 -7.62 4.95
N HIS A 210 -8.26 -7.85 4.11
CA HIS A 210 -7.09 -8.66 4.41
C HIS A 210 -5.84 -7.76 4.37
N VAL A 211 -4.91 -7.97 5.29
CA VAL A 211 -3.59 -7.34 5.24
C VAL A 211 -2.63 -8.33 4.61
N TRP A 212 -2.07 -7.96 3.47
CA TRP A 212 -1.10 -8.76 2.76
C TRP A 212 0.30 -8.15 2.92
N HIS A 213 1.21 -8.93 3.48
CA HIS A 213 2.58 -8.48 3.75
C HIS A 213 3.58 -9.23 2.89
N VAL A 214 4.32 -8.47 2.07
CA VAL A 214 5.30 -8.97 1.10
C VAL A 214 6.70 -8.93 1.68
N PHE A 215 7.42 -10.05 1.55
CA PHE A 215 8.86 -10.20 1.77
C PHE A 215 9.55 -10.54 0.45
N PHE A 216 10.89 -10.53 0.40
CA PHE A 216 11.62 -10.86 -0.82
C PHE A 216 11.31 -12.26 -1.36
N ASP A 217 11.09 -13.24 -0.47
CA ASP A 217 10.93 -14.65 -0.83
C ASP A 217 9.52 -15.19 -0.59
N LYS A 218 8.68 -14.48 0.17
CA LYS A 218 7.35 -14.95 0.58
C LYS A 218 6.38 -13.78 0.74
N ALA A 219 5.09 -14.15 0.80
CA ALA A 219 4.05 -13.24 1.25
C ALA A 219 3.11 -13.96 2.22
N TYR A 220 2.56 -13.21 3.16
CA TYR A 220 1.59 -13.69 4.15
C TYR A 220 0.36 -12.82 4.14
N GLY A 221 -0.81 -13.44 4.37
CA GLY A 221 -2.09 -12.74 4.46
C GLY A 221 -2.74 -12.98 5.82
N LEU A 222 -3.35 -11.94 6.37
CA LEU A 222 -4.09 -11.98 7.62
C LEU A 222 -5.42 -11.26 7.43
N SER A 223 -6.55 -11.90 7.79
CA SER A 223 -7.81 -11.16 7.79
C SER A 223 -7.79 -10.08 8.86
N PHE A 224 -8.36 -8.94 8.54
CA PHE A 224 -8.40 -7.81 9.47
C PHE A 224 -9.21 -8.13 10.74
N ASP A 225 -10.27 -8.95 10.61
CA ASP A 225 -11.07 -9.41 11.74
C ASP A 225 -10.24 -10.27 12.72
N GLU A 226 -9.42 -11.18 12.19
CA GLU A 226 -8.49 -11.98 13.00
C GLU A 226 -7.44 -11.08 13.68
N ALA A 227 -6.92 -10.08 12.96
CA ALA A 227 -6.01 -9.11 13.54
C ALA A 227 -6.66 -8.35 14.72
N GLN A 228 -7.91 -7.90 14.57
CA GLN A 228 -8.66 -7.23 15.64
C GLN A 228 -8.93 -8.17 16.83
N ARG A 229 -9.27 -9.44 16.57
CA ARG A 229 -9.46 -10.45 17.61
C ARG A 229 -8.20 -10.64 18.43
N LEU A 230 -7.04 -10.79 17.79
CA LEU A 230 -5.75 -11.01 18.48
C LEU A 230 -5.37 -9.83 19.39
N VAL A 231 -5.71 -8.60 18.99
CA VAL A 231 -5.52 -7.39 19.84
C VAL A 231 -6.49 -7.41 21.02
N THR A 232 -7.76 -7.68 20.77
CA THR A 232 -8.81 -7.72 21.81
C THR A 232 -8.52 -8.78 22.87
N GLU A 233 -8.01 -9.93 22.47
CA GLU A 233 -7.61 -11.00 23.40
C GLU A 233 -6.27 -10.75 24.11
N GLY A 234 -5.59 -9.65 23.81
CA GLY A 234 -4.29 -9.29 24.39
C GLY A 234 -3.13 -10.22 23.97
N LEU A 235 -3.28 -10.93 22.86
CA LEU A 235 -2.21 -11.77 22.29
C LEU A 235 -1.16 -10.94 21.55
N ILE A 236 -1.61 -9.87 20.89
CA ILE A 236 -0.76 -8.90 20.22
C ILE A 236 -0.92 -7.54 20.90
N LEU A 237 0.20 -6.99 21.32
CA LEU A 237 0.27 -5.69 21.97
C LEU A 237 0.97 -4.69 21.05
N PRO A 238 0.58 -3.41 21.09
CA PRO A 238 1.24 -2.39 20.30
C PRO A 238 2.70 -2.23 20.72
N THR A 239 3.56 -1.92 19.75
CA THR A 239 4.95 -1.55 19.97
C THR A 239 5.20 -0.17 19.39
N GLU A 240 5.94 0.69 20.10
CA GLU A 240 6.35 1.96 19.54
C GLU A 240 7.47 1.75 18.52
N GLN A 241 7.34 2.38 17.37
CA GLN A 241 8.38 2.50 16.37
C GLN A 241 8.62 3.98 16.06
N VAL A 242 9.90 4.34 15.95
CA VAL A 242 10.32 5.70 15.60
C VAL A 242 10.41 5.79 14.09
N PHE A 243 9.74 6.78 13.51
CA PHE A 243 9.81 7.12 12.10
C PHE A 243 10.41 8.51 11.96
N GLN A 244 11.27 8.70 10.98
CA GLN A 244 11.73 10.03 10.60
C GLN A 244 10.69 10.69 9.69
N ALA A 245 10.27 11.90 10.05
CA ALA A 245 9.46 12.74 9.20
C ALA A 245 10.33 13.40 8.10
N PRO A 246 9.72 13.88 7.00
CA PRO A 246 10.45 14.50 5.89
C PRO A 246 11.29 15.74 6.28
N ASP A 247 10.92 16.41 7.38
CA ASP A 247 11.60 17.58 7.93
C ASP A 247 12.74 17.23 8.94
N GLY A 248 13.03 15.93 9.10
CA GLY A 248 14.02 15.44 10.07
C GLY A 248 13.49 15.25 11.49
N ALA A 249 12.24 15.63 11.75
CA ALA A 249 11.60 15.33 13.03
C ALA A 249 11.36 13.82 13.17
N THR A 250 11.39 13.32 14.39
CA THR A 250 11.05 11.92 14.68
C THR A 250 9.63 11.85 15.21
N THR A 251 8.80 11.00 14.58
CA THR A 251 7.47 10.66 15.10
C THR A 251 7.48 9.23 15.62
N LYS A 252 6.88 9.05 16.80
CA LYS A 252 6.63 7.72 17.37
C LYS A 252 5.26 7.27 16.92
N LYS A 253 5.18 6.08 16.32
CA LYS A 253 3.91 5.47 15.93
C LYS A 253 3.75 4.14 16.62
N ALA A 254 2.55 3.87 17.12
CA ALA A 254 2.19 2.56 17.61
C ALA A 254 1.90 1.62 16.43
N ILE A 255 2.52 0.45 16.45
CA ILE A 255 2.32 -0.57 15.43
C ILE A 255 2.02 -1.92 16.09
N TYR A 256 1.20 -2.71 15.44
CA TYR A 256 0.91 -4.09 15.79
C TYR A 256 1.68 -5.01 14.86
N LYS A 257 2.42 -5.98 15.44
CA LYS A 257 3.22 -6.97 14.71
C LYS A 257 2.61 -8.35 14.94
N TYR A 258 1.90 -8.84 13.95
CA TYR A 258 1.26 -10.16 13.98
C TYR A 258 2.23 -11.18 13.43
N TYR A 259 2.63 -12.14 14.24
CA TYR A 259 3.54 -13.20 13.80
C TYR A 259 2.94 -13.97 12.63
N TYR A 260 3.77 -14.38 11.67
CA TYR A 260 3.31 -15.15 10.50
C TYR A 260 2.57 -16.45 10.88
N HIS A 261 2.72 -16.94 12.12
CA HIS A 261 1.96 -18.07 12.65
C HIS A 261 0.44 -17.82 12.76
N TYR A 262 0.01 -16.57 12.84
CA TYR A 262 -1.40 -16.17 12.82
C TYR A 262 -1.92 -15.87 11.42
N ALA A 263 -1.00 -15.74 10.46
CA ALA A 263 -1.29 -15.43 9.07
C ALA A 263 -1.33 -16.71 8.22
N TYR A 264 -2.04 -16.67 7.12
CA TYR A 264 -1.95 -17.73 6.13
C TYR A 264 -0.80 -17.46 5.15
N PRO A 265 -0.14 -18.52 4.64
CA PRO A 265 0.85 -18.38 3.58
C PRO A 265 0.15 -17.93 2.30
N LEU A 266 0.45 -16.70 1.87
CA LEU A 266 -0.19 -16.09 0.70
C LEU A 266 0.52 -16.49 -0.59
N GLY A 267 1.84 -16.37 -0.60
CA GLY A 267 2.61 -16.59 -1.82
C GLY A 267 4.08 -16.92 -1.58
N ILE A 268 4.71 -17.45 -2.61
CA ILE A 268 6.15 -17.73 -2.64
C ILE A 268 6.76 -17.10 -3.89
N ALA A 269 7.91 -16.44 -3.73
CA ALA A 269 8.64 -15.89 -4.86
C ALA A 269 9.27 -17.01 -5.69
N THR A 270 8.98 -17.02 -6.98
CA THR A 270 9.71 -17.84 -7.96
C THR A 270 10.92 -17.10 -8.50
N GLU A 271 10.84 -15.77 -8.59
CA GLU A 271 11.94 -14.89 -8.93
C GLU A 271 11.98 -13.72 -7.93
N ARG A 272 13.19 -13.27 -7.59
CA ARG A 272 13.41 -12.12 -6.73
C ARG A 272 13.61 -10.86 -7.58
N PRO A 273 13.19 -9.69 -7.10
CA PRO A 273 13.43 -8.45 -7.80
C PRO A 273 14.94 -8.14 -7.87
N GLN A 274 15.34 -7.53 -8.96
CA GLN A 274 16.64 -6.88 -9.08
C GLN A 274 16.56 -5.50 -8.44
N LEU A 275 17.62 -5.13 -7.73
CA LEU A 275 17.76 -3.82 -7.10
C LEU A 275 18.53 -2.90 -8.06
N ILE A 276 17.81 -2.00 -8.73
CA ILE A 276 18.39 -1.11 -9.73
C ILE A 276 18.65 0.26 -9.09
N PRO A 277 19.91 0.75 -9.09
CA PRO A 277 20.18 2.09 -8.59
C PRO A 277 19.50 3.14 -9.47
N ALA A 278 18.88 4.13 -8.83
CA ALA A 278 18.22 5.24 -9.48
C ALA A 278 18.49 6.52 -8.69
N PHE A 279 18.27 7.66 -9.31
CA PHE A 279 18.35 8.96 -8.64
C PHE A 279 17.42 9.96 -9.29
N ILE A 280 17.10 10.99 -8.53
CA ILE A 280 16.42 12.18 -9.00
C ILE A 280 17.31 13.37 -8.69
N GLU A 281 17.43 14.29 -9.62
CA GLU A 281 18.04 15.59 -9.39
C GLU A 281 16.93 16.60 -9.13
N ASP A 282 16.98 17.27 -7.96
CA ASP A 282 16.04 18.32 -7.64
C ASP A 282 16.40 19.64 -8.37
N LYS A 283 15.55 20.65 -8.26
CA LYS A 283 15.71 21.95 -8.91
C LYS A 283 17.00 22.70 -8.54
N ASN A 284 17.67 22.32 -7.46
CA ASN A 284 18.88 22.95 -6.96
C ASN A 284 20.13 22.13 -7.32
N GLY A 285 19.99 21.07 -8.12
CA GLY A 285 21.07 20.14 -8.46
C GLY A 285 21.42 19.15 -7.34
N HIS A 286 20.56 19.00 -6.33
CA HIS A 286 20.76 18.02 -5.29
C HIS A 286 20.32 16.64 -5.79
N ILE A 287 21.22 15.66 -5.69
CA ILE A 287 20.99 14.29 -6.10
C ILE A 287 20.35 13.49 -4.97
N LEU A 288 19.20 12.89 -5.25
CA LEU A 288 18.43 12.05 -4.34
C LEU A 288 18.50 10.58 -4.80
N PRO A 289 19.48 9.79 -4.33
CA PRO A 289 19.62 8.40 -4.73
C PRO A 289 18.55 7.53 -4.07
N TYR A 290 18.09 6.51 -4.78
CA TYR A 290 17.20 5.48 -4.27
C TYR A 290 17.36 4.18 -5.06
N VAL A 291 16.59 3.16 -4.75
CA VAL A 291 16.61 1.88 -5.47
C VAL A 291 15.22 1.61 -6.03
N LYS A 292 15.15 1.21 -7.30
CA LYS A 292 13.98 0.61 -7.93
C LYS A 292 14.04 -0.91 -7.81
N PHE A 293 12.87 -1.52 -7.77
CA PHE A 293 12.70 -2.98 -7.75
C PHE A 293 12.15 -3.40 -9.10
N GLU A 294 12.92 -4.16 -9.88
CA GLU A 294 12.54 -4.58 -11.23
C GLU A 294 12.64 -6.09 -11.38
N GLY A 295 11.76 -6.65 -12.19
CA GLY A 295 11.71 -8.08 -12.49
C GLY A 295 11.43 -8.90 -11.23
N ASP A 296 10.35 -9.62 -11.22
CA ASP A 296 9.90 -10.33 -10.03
C ASP A 296 8.78 -11.28 -10.41
N SER A 297 8.64 -12.37 -9.70
CA SER A 297 7.48 -13.24 -9.82
C SER A 297 7.12 -13.86 -8.47
N LEU A 298 5.85 -13.79 -8.13
CA LEU A 298 5.25 -14.42 -6.97
C LEU A 298 4.12 -15.35 -7.44
N ASP A 299 4.06 -16.56 -6.91
CA ASP A 299 2.94 -17.46 -7.10
C ASP A 299 2.06 -17.50 -5.86
N ILE A 300 0.75 -17.30 -6.04
CA ILE A 300 -0.24 -17.44 -4.97
C ILE A 300 -0.37 -18.92 -4.60
N LEU A 301 -0.30 -19.20 -3.31
CA LEU A 301 -0.34 -20.58 -2.81
C LEU A 301 -1.78 -21.14 -2.78
N PRO A 302 -1.93 -22.47 -2.90
CA PRO A 302 -3.25 -23.12 -2.86
C PRO A 302 -4.06 -22.82 -1.61
N GLU A 303 -3.40 -22.63 -0.46
CA GLU A 303 -4.02 -22.25 0.81
C GLU A 303 -4.72 -20.89 0.70
N ALA A 304 -4.05 -19.89 0.12
CA ALA A 304 -4.61 -18.58 -0.10
C ALA A 304 -5.79 -18.63 -1.09
N ILE A 305 -5.66 -19.41 -2.17
CA ILE A 305 -6.74 -19.63 -3.13
C ILE A 305 -7.99 -20.22 -2.44
N LYS A 306 -7.81 -21.19 -1.52
CA LYS A 306 -8.93 -21.76 -0.76
C LYS A 306 -9.61 -20.71 0.11
N ILE A 307 -8.83 -19.83 0.75
CA ILE A 307 -9.36 -18.76 1.58
C ILE A 307 -10.16 -17.77 0.71
N LEU A 308 -9.59 -17.31 -0.40
CA LEU A 308 -10.26 -16.36 -1.29
C LEU A 308 -11.55 -16.93 -1.92
N LYS A 309 -11.65 -18.25 -2.09
CA LYS A 309 -12.86 -18.91 -2.59
C LYS A 309 -14.04 -18.96 -1.60
N GLN A 310 -13.80 -18.63 -0.33
CA GLN A 310 -14.85 -18.63 0.69
C GLN A 310 -15.74 -17.38 0.62
N PHE A 311 -15.26 -16.36 -0.06
CA PHE A 311 -15.96 -15.11 -0.35
C PHE A 311 -16.54 -15.15 -1.79
#